data_cd045db9eff6bcb3b26afb3238dc6c93
#
_entry.id   cd045db9eff6bcb3b26afb3238dc6c93
#
_cell.length_a   1.000
_cell.length_b   1.000
_cell.length_c   1.000
_cell.angle_alpha   90.00
_cell.angle_beta   90.00
_cell.angle_gamma   90.00
#
_symmetry.space_group_name_H-M   'P 1'
#
loop_
_entity.id
_entity.type
_entity.pdbx_description
1 polymer ?
#
loop_
_entity_poly.entity_id
_entity_poly.type
_entity_poly.pdbx_seq_one_letter_code
_entity_poly.pdbx_strand_id
1 'polypeptide(L)'
;MALFRLVPARTLVQTQKCLPVMSAFTRNISADTTDLKGLMANKIKTTQAKVKEFRQKCGSQVVGEVTIDQIYGGMRGIKGLVTETSHLDPEEGIAFRGYSIPEIRKLLPKAPGGEEPLPEGLFWLLLTGDIPTPEQVKAVSKAWAQQADLPSHVVTMLNNFPSNVHPMSQLSAAITACSTESKFVQAYNKGAPKGTYWEHTFDDTMALVAKLPPIAATIYRNLFREGSSIGAIDVAKDWSANFTSMLGYDNPAFTELMRLYLTIHRQGRPTPLFDHEGGNVSAHATHLVGSALSDPYLSLAAGMNGLAGPLHGLANQEVLVWLTKLQKELGGEVSDEQLKDFVWKTLKSGQVVPGYGHAVLRKTDPRYTCQREFALKHLPNDPMFKLVSQIYSIVPPILLELGKVKNPWPNVDAHSGVLLQYYGMKEMQYYTVLFGVSRALGVLSSLVWDRALGLPIERPKSMTTEGLMKLVAYK
;
A
#
# COMPACT_ATOMS: atom_id res chain seq x y z
N MET A 1 41.36 -8.68 -50.52
CA MET A 1 42.00 -8.39 -49.21
C MET A 1 40.89 -8.04 -48.24
N ALA A 2 40.46 -8.99 -47.42
CA ALA A 2 39.40 -8.84 -46.42
C ALA A 2 40.02 -8.76 -45.05
N LEU A 3 39.77 -7.65 -44.35
CA LEU A 3 40.17 -7.46 -42.95
C LEU A 3 39.01 -7.80 -42.02
N PHE A 4 39.15 -8.95 -41.40
CA PHE A 4 38.33 -9.35 -40.25
C PHE A 4 38.72 -8.52 -39.03
N ARG A 5 37.74 -7.82 -38.40
CA ARG A 5 37.91 -7.27 -37.04
C ARG A 5 37.25 -8.22 -36.06
N LEU A 6 38.06 -8.72 -35.17
CA LEU A 6 37.70 -9.53 -33.98
C LEU A 6 36.93 -8.68 -32.96
N VAL A 7 35.84 -9.22 -32.45
CA VAL A 7 35.08 -8.72 -31.30
C VAL A 7 35.72 -9.29 -30.04
N PRO A 8 36.00 -8.50 -29.00
CA PRO A 8 36.54 -9.04 -27.76
C PRO A 8 35.45 -9.64 -26.85
N ALA A 9 35.85 -10.68 -26.15
CA ALA A 9 35.09 -11.52 -25.26
C ALA A 9 34.39 -10.76 -24.13
N ARG A 10 33.18 -11.20 -23.80
CA ARG A 10 32.40 -10.80 -22.62
C ARG A 10 33.12 -11.27 -21.34
N THR A 11 33.48 -10.32 -20.48
CA THR A 11 33.93 -10.59 -19.13
C THR A 11 32.71 -10.92 -18.25
N LEU A 12 32.69 -12.13 -17.73
CA LEU A 12 31.74 -12.57 -16.70
C LEU A 12 32.01 -11.80 -15.40
N VAL A 13 31.08 -10.96 -15.00
CA VAL A 13 31.10 -10.34 -13.66
C VAL A 13 30.53 -11.35 -12.67
N GLN A 14 31.42 -11.92 -11.85
CA GLN A 14 31.05 -12.69 -10.68
C GLN A 14 30.40 -11.77 -9.64
N THR A 15 29.13 -11.98 -9.36
CA THR A 15 28.45 -11.37 -8.22
C THR A 15 28.92 -12.02 -6.93
N GLN A 16 29.83 -11.37 -6.22
CA GLN A 16 30.14 -11.71 -4.83
C GLN A 16 28.93 -11.34 -3.95
N LYS A 17 28.35 -12.38 -3.32
CA LYS A 17 27.39 -12.21 -2.23
C LYS A 17 28.11 -11.57 -1.03
N CYS A 18 27.81 -10.31 -0.74
CA CYS A 18 28.23 -9.68 0.52
C CYS A 18 27.38 -10.24 1.65
N LEU A 19 28.00 -11.04 2.52
CA LEU A 19 27.45 -11.38 3.83
C LEU A 19 27.45 -10.12 4.72
N PRO A 20 26.41 -9.87 5.53
CA PRO A 20 26.39 -8.72 6.42
C PRO A 20 27.43 -8.93 7.55
N VAL A 21 28.38 -8.02 7.64
CA VAL A 21 29.30 -7.93 8.79
C VAL A 21 28.48 -7.45 9.99
N MET A 22 28.28 -8.31 10.97
CA MET A 22 27.76 -7.93 12.28
C MET A 22 28.82 -7.07 13.00
N SER A 23 28.65 -5.75 12.99
CA SER A 23 29.41 -4.88 13.87
C SER A 23 28.73 -4.82 15.24
N ALA A 24 29.44 -5.29 16.26
CA ALA A 24 29.03 -5.11 17.65
C ALA A 24 29.13 -3.62 18.01
N PHE A 25 27.98 -2.93 18.09
CA PHE A 25 27.90 -1.61 18.67
C PHE A 25 27.58 -1.70 20.17
N THR A 26 28.49 -1.22 20.99
CA THR A 26 28.31 -1.00 22.43
C THR A 26 27.13 -0.03 22.63
N ARG A 27 26.09 -0.52 23.32
CA ARG A 27 24.92 0.27 23.71
C ARG A 27 25.28 1.21 24.84
N ASN A 28 25.17 2.51 24.61
CA ASN A 28 24.95 3.48 25.68
C ASN A 28 23.48 3.41 26.09
N ILE A 29 23.25 2.95 27.31
CA ILE A 29 21.93 2.73 27.90
C ILE A 29 21.51 4.04 28.58
N SER A 30 20.44 4.69 28.10
CA SER A 30 19.27 5.30 28.76
C SER A 30 18.43 6.17 27.81
N ALA A 31 18.19 5.70 26.58
CA ALA A 31 17.09 6.26 25.78
C ALA A 31 15.87 5.38 26.01
N ASP A 32 14.69 5.99 26.21
CA ASP A 32 13.41 5.27 26.21
C ASP A 32 13.31 4.45 24.92
N THR A 33 13.39 3.14 25.04
CA THR A 33 13.37 2.24 23.86
C THR A 33 12.04 2.26 23.13
N THR A 34 11.02 2.91 23.69
CA THR A 34 9.70 3.10 23.10
C THR A 34 9.55 4.46 22.38
N ASP A 35 10.53 5.35 22.47
CA ASP A 35 10.55 6.63 21.74
C ASP A 35 10.86 6.42 20.25
N LEU A 36 9.80 6.19 19.46
CA LEU A 36 9.90 6.01 18.01
C LEU A 36 10.54 7.21 17.30
N LYS A 37 10.21 8.44 17.71
CA LYS A 37 10.74 9.67 17.09
C LYS A 37 12.23 9.82 17.34
N GLY A 38 12.68 9.57 18.58
CA GLY A 38 14.10 9.62 18.93
C GLY A 38 14.92 8.53 18.25
N LEU A 39 14.39 7.31 18.14
CA LEU A 39 15.04 6.24 17.40
C LEU A 39 15.15 6.58 15.91
N MET A 40 14.09 7.12 15.31
CA MET A 40 14.10 7.56 13.93
C MET A 40 15.12 8.67 13.68
N ALA A 41 15.27 9.64 14.59
CA ALA A 41 16.25 10.71 14.49
C ALA A 41 17.69 10.18 14.33
N ASN A 42 18.03 9.11 15.04
CA ASN A 42 19.34 8.46 14.91
C ASN A 42 19.52 7.75 13.55
N LYS A 43 18.48 7.06 13.08
CA LYS A 43 18.50 6.39 11.75
C LYS A 43 18.60 7.40 10.61
N ILE A 44 17.93 8.54 10.72
CA ILE A 44 17.99 9.63 9.72
C ILE A 44 19.45 10.11 9.52
N LYS A 45 20.17 10.39 10.60
CA LYS A 45 21.57 10.86 10.50
C LYS A 45 22.45 9.88 9.72
N THR A 46 22.32 8.60 10.02
CA THR A 46 23.08 7.54 9.34
C THR A 46 22.70 7.43 7.86
N THR A 47 21.40 7.46 7.56
CA THR A 47 20.89 7.35 6.19
C THR A 47 21.27 8.58 5.36
N GLN A 48 21.14 9.78 5.91
CA GLN A 48 21.60 11.02 5.24
C GLN A 48 23.09 10.97 4.87
N ALA A 49 23.95 10.50 5.78
CA ALA A 49 25.38 10.36 5.52
C ALA A 49 25.64 9.37 4.37
N LYS A 50 24.97 8.20 4.40
CA LYS A 50 25.05 7.18 3.34
C LYS A 50 24.60 7.72 1.99
N VAL A 51 23.44 8.38 1.93
CA VAL A 51 22.89 8.95 0.69
C VAL A 51 23.80 10.04 0.15
N LYS A 52 24.34 10.90 1.01
CA LYS A 52 25.30 11.94 0.61
C LYS A 52 26.55 11.34 -0.01
N GLU A 53 27.18 10.36 0.64
CA GLU A 53 28.35 9.67 0.14
C GLU A 53 28.08 8.98 -1.20
N PHE A 54 26.97 8.26 -1.30
CA PHE A 54 26.56 7.58 -2.53
C PHE A 54 26.38 8.55 -3.69
N ARG A 55 25.68 9.67 -3.46
CA ARG A 55 25.49 10.72 -4.49
C ARG A 55 26.79 11.39 -4.90
N GLN A 56 27.72 11.59 -3.98
CA GLN A 56 29.04 12.13 -4.31
C GLN A 56 29.86 11.19 -5.19
N LYS A 57 29.79 9.88 -4.95
CA LYS A 57 30.56 8.86 -5.69
C LYS A 57 29.91 8.46 -7.02
N CYS A 58 28.59 8.41 -7.07
CA CYS A 58 27.84 7.77 -8.16
C CYS A 58 26.82 8.70 -8.83
N GLY A 59 26.71 9.97 -8.44
CA GLY A 59 25.63 10.86 -8.86
C GLY A 59 25.55 11.14 -10.37
N SER A 60 26.64 10.94 -11.11
CA SER A 60 26.68 11.09 -12.58
C SER A 60 26.48 9.77 -13.34
N GLN A 61 26.33 8.63 -12.64
CA GLN A 61 26.16 7.36 -13.31
C GLN A 61 24.75 7.24 -13.92
N VAL A 62 24.68 6.73 -15.16
CA VAL A 62 23.42 6.47 -15.85
C VAL A 62 22.80 5.16 -15.32
N VAL A 63 21.56 5.23 -14.86
CA VAL A 63 20.81 4.07 -14.30
C VAL A 63 19.79 3.49 -15.26
N GLY A 64 19.59 4.11 -16.41
CA GLY A 64 18.69 3.67 -17.47
C GLY A 64 18.53 4.72 -18.54
N GLU A 65 17.96 4.32 -19.67
CA GLU A 65 17.56 5.20 -20.77
C GLU A 65 16.03 5.27 -20.85
N VAL A 66 15.50 6.36 -21.38
CA VAL A 66 14.05 6.57 -21.53
C VAL A 66 13.71 6.53 -23.02
N THR A 67 12.78 5.65 -23.39
CA THR A 67 12.30 5.53 -24.77
C THR A 67 11.04 6.36 -25.00
N ILE A 68 10.73 6.66 -26.28
CA ILE A 68 9.48 7.32 -26.67
C ILE A 68 8.27 6.51 -26.22
N ASP A 69 8.31 5.19 -26.38
CA ASP A 69 7.24 4.28 -25.94
C ASP A 69 6.98 4.35 -24.43
N GLN A 70 8.03 4.48 -23.62
CA GLN A 70 7.88 4.65 -22.17
C GLN A 70 7.23 5.98 -21.81
N ILE A 71 7.54 7.06 -22.52
CA ILE A 71 6.94 8.39 -22.29
C ILE A 71 5.42 8.33 -22.54
N TYR A 72 4.99 7.80 -23.71
CA TYR A 72 3.58 7.63 -24.03
C TYR A 72 2.91 6.49 -23.26
N GLY A 73 3.67 5.49 -22.85
CA GLY A 73 3.22 4.32 -22.11
C GLY A 73 3.05 4.52 -20.61
N GLY A 74 3.00 5.77 -20.11
CA GLY A 74 2.78 6.08 -18.70
C GLY A 74 4.03 5.88 -17.83
N MET A 75 5.21 6.12 -18.37
CA MET A 75 6.52 6.07 -17.67
C MET A 75 6.90 4.68 -17.12
N ARG A 76 6.36 3.60 -17.68
CA ARG A 76 6.59 2.25 -17.19
C ARG A 76 8.05 1.84 -17.24
N GLY A 77 8.55 1.33 -16.11
CA GLY A 77 9.94 0.86 -16.00
C GLY A 77 10.98 1.98 -15.97
N ILE A 78 10.58 3.25 -15.95
CA ILE A 78 11.49 4.38 -15.75
C ILE A 78 11.88 4.43 -14.26
N LYS A 79 13.19 4.34 -13.97
CA LYS A 79 13.74 4.46 -12.62
C LYS A 79 13.83 5.94 -12.23
N GLY A 80 12.70 6.52 -11.83
CA GLY A 80 12.60 7.96 -11.53
C GLY A 80 12.39 8.30 -10.05
N LEU A 81 12.07 7.32 -9.20
CA LEU A 81 11.71 7.54 -7.79
C LEU A 81 12.62 6.78 -6.84
N VAL A 82 12.80 7.32 -5.64
CA VAL A 82 13.48 6.67 -4.52
C VAL A 82 12.48 6.41 -3.41
N THR A 83 12.50 5.22 -2.84
CA THR A 83 11.72 4.85 -1.66
C THR A 83 12.58 4.08 -0.66
N GLU A 84 12.48 4.44 0.61
CA GLU A 84 13.27 3.81 1.69
C GLU A 84 12.45 2.75 2.44
N THR A 85 11.14 2.65 2.21
CA THR A 85 10.24 1.88 3.06
C THR A 85 9.93 0.49 2.55
N SER A 86 9.90 0.31 1.24
CA SER A 86 9.48 -0.95 0.63
C SER A 86 10.03 -1.13 -0.78
N HIS A 87 10.05 -2.38 -1.22
CA HIS A 87 10.52 -2.79 -2.53
C HIS A 87 9.64 -3.92 -3.07
N LEU A 88 9.37 -3.92 -4.38
CA LEU A 88 8.64 -4.98 -5.06
C LEU A 88 9.56 -5.74 -6.00
N ASP A 89 9.83 -6.98 -5.66
CA ASP A 89 10.57 -7.91 -6.51
C ASP A 89 9.60 -8.71 -7.40
N PRO A 90 9.90 -8.91 -8.70
CA PRO A 90 9.04 -9.68 -9.59
C PRO A 90 8.83 -11.15 -9.20
N GLU A 91 9.82 -11.77 -8.57
CA GLU A 91 9.81 -13.18 -8.21
C GLU A 91 9.45 -13.44 -6.74
N GLU A 92 9.90 -12.55 -5.83
CA GLU A 92 9.71 -12.70 -4.38
C GLU A 92 8.50 -11.92 -3.85
N GLY A 93 7.99 -10.97 -4.62
CA GLY A 93 6.88 -10.11 -4.20
C GLY A 93 7.35 -8.88 -3.43
N ILE A 94 6.45 -8.33 -2.62
CA ILE A 94 6.75 -7.12 -1.86
C ILE A 94 7.56 -7.43 -0.60
N ALA A 95 8.57 -6.60 -0.36
CA ALA A 95 9.36 -6.57 0.86
C ALA A 95 9.26 -5.21 1.54
N PHE A 96 9.16 -5.21 2.87
CA PHE A 96 9.10 -4.03 3.72
C PHE A 96 10.43 -3.91 4.49
N ARG A 97 11.22 -2.89 4.19
CA ARG A 97 12.57 -2.76 4.75
C ARG A 97 13.43 -4.03 4.56
N GLY A 98 13.20 -4.76 3.46
CA GLY A 98 13.90 -6.01 3.14
C GLY A 98 13.23 -7.29 3.67
N TYR A 99 12.19 -7.19 4.48
CA TYR A 99 11.43 -8.35 4.96
C TYR A 99 10.24 -8.67 4.06
N SER A 100 10.13 -9.90 3.62
CA SER A 100 8.99 -10.44 2.88
C SER A 100 7.71 -10.52 3.74
N ILE A 101 6.55 -10.68 3.11
CA ILE A 101 5.28 -10.83 3.85
C ILE A 101 5.28 -12.04 4.80
N PRO A 102 5.75 -13.24 4.42
CA PRO A 102 5.84 -14.36 5.36
C PRO A 102 6.75 -14.06 6.56
N GLU A 103 7.85 -13.32 6.34
CA GLU A 103 8.75 -12.94 7.43
C GLU A 103 8.10 -11.93 8.37
N ILE A 104 7.44 -10.89 7.88
CA ILE A 104 6.75 -9.93 8.75
C ILE A 104 5.61 -10.57 9.54
N ARG A 105 4.84 -11.52 8.94
CA ARG A 105 3.81 -12.28 9.66
C ARG A 105 4.37 -13.11 10.81
N LYS A 106 5.60 -13.60 10.66
CA LYS A 106 6.29 -14.38 11.68
C LYS A 106 6.97 -13.52 12.74
N LEU A 107 7.60 -12.42 12.35
CA LEU A 107 8.52 -11.65 13.19
C LEU A 107 7.84 -10.48 13.93
N LEU A 108 6.80 -9.88 13.33
CA LEU A 108 6.13 -8.75 13.97
C LEU A 108 5.29 -9.20 15.17
N PRO A 109 5.23 -8.40 16.24
CA PRO A 109 4.39 -8.66 17.40
C PRO A 109 2.91 -8.77 17.04
N LYS A 110 2.23 -9.64 17.76
CA LYS A 110 0.80 -9.95 17.65
C LYS A 110 0.08 -9.53 18.92
N ALA A 111 -1.24 -9.40 18.85
CA ALA A 111 -2.05 -9.20 20.05
C ALA A 111 -1.97 -10.44 20.96
N PRO A 112 -2.19 -10.31 22.28
CA PRO A 112 -2.28 -11.45 23.17
C PRO A 112 -3.31 -12.47 22.69
N GLY A 113 -2.87 -13.72 22.41
CA GLY A 113 -3.71 -14.76 21.83
C GLY A 113 -4.05 -14.57 20.36
N GLY A 114 -3.55 -13.52 19.71
CA GLY A 114 -3.76 -13.25 18.29
C GLY A 114 -2.84 -14.04 17.38
N GLU A 115 -3.23 -14.15 16.11
CA GLU A 115 -2.53 -14.93 15.10
C GLU A 115 -1.82 -14.07 14.07
N GLU A 116 -2.36 -12.88 13.81
CA GLU A 116 -1.85 -11.98 12.77
C GLU A 116 -1.09 -10.79 13.36
N PRO A 117 -0.11 -10.25 12.63
CA PRO A 117 0.71 -9.15 13.10
C PRO A 117 -0.09 -7.85 13.25
N LEU A 118 0.33 -7.01 14.17
CA LEU A 118 -0.26 -5.70 14.38
C LEU A 118 0.28 -4.67 13.38
N PRO A 119 -0.59 -3.87 12.74
CA PRO A 119 -0.18 -2.79 11.81
C PRO A 119 0.79 -1.78 12.43
N GLU A 120 0.69 -1.54 13.73
CA GLU A 120 1.61 -0.69 14.50
C GLU A 120 3.05 -1.20 14.42
N GLY A 121 3.23 -2.52 14.47
CA GLY A 121 4.54 -3.14 14.35
C GLY A 121 5.14 -2.91 12.97
N LEU A 122 4.32 -3.00 11.94
CA LEU A 122 4.77 -2.70 10.59
C LEU A 122 5.07 -1.21 10.39
N PHE A 123 4.27 -0.31 10.96
CA PHE A 123 4.56 1.12 10.92
C PHE A 123 5.90 1.45 11.58
N TRP A 124 6.18 0.84 12.73
CA TRP A 124 7.49 0.92 13.37
C TRP A 124 8.62 0.48 12.44
N LEU A 125 8.49 -0.71 11.87
CA LEU A 125 9.48 -1.29 10.94
C LEU A 125 9.78 -0.34 9.78
N LEU A 126 8.77 0.28 9.20
CA LEU A 126 8.99 1.17 8.05
C LEU A 126 9.75 2.44 8.40
N LEU A 127 9.49 2.98 9.58
CA LEU A 127 10.17 4.19 10.04
C LEU A 127 11.60 3.91 10.50
N THR A 128 11.82 2.79 11.19
CA THR A 128 13.13 2.50 11.81
C THR A 128 14.00 1.53 11.03
N GLY A 129 13.40 0.64 10.25
CA GLY A 129 14.07 -0.50 9.60
C GLY A 129 14.29 -1.69 10.55
N ASP A 130 13.86 -1.61 11.81
CA ASP A 130 14.06 -2.64 12.82
C ASP A 130 12.72 -3.30 13.20
N ILE A 131 12.71 -4.60 13.46
CA ILE A 131 11.56 -5.31 14.02
C ILE A 131 11.33 -4.82 15.45
N PRO A 132 10.12 -4.32 15.78
CA PRO A 132 9.83 -3.80 17.11
C PRO A 132 9.64 -4.89 18.15
N THR A 133 9.81 -4.51 19.42
CA THR A 133 9.37 -5.33 20.56
C THR A 133 7.87 -5.17 20.80
N PRO A 134 7.22 -6.09 21.54
CA PRO A 134 5.81 -5.93 21.94
C PRO A 134 5.53 -4.62 22.69
N GLU A 135 6.46 -4.15 23.53
CA GLU A 135 6.35 -2.90 24.28
C GLU A 135 6.35 -1.69 23.36
N GLN A 136 7.21 -1.70 22.34
CA GLN A 136 7.27 -0.67 21.30
C GLN A 136 5.98 -0.60 20.49
N VAL A 137 5.42 -1.74 20.09
CA VAL A 137 4.12 -1.81 19.40
C VAL A 137 3.01 -1.27 20.30
N LYS A 138 2.97 -1.67 21.57
CA LYS A 138 1.98 -1.17 22.54
C LYS A 138 2.09 0.35 22.75
N ALA A 139 3.30 0.89 22.74
CA ALA A 139 3.50 2.35 22.83
C ALA A 139 2.89 3.07 21.61
N VAL A 140 3.04 2.53 20.40
CA VAL A 140 2.40 3.08 19.19
C VAL A 140 0.88 2.99 19.28
N SER A 141 0.32 1.83 19.65
CA SER A 141 -1.14 1.65 19.84
C SER A 141 -1.70 2.69 20.80
N LYS A 142 -1.04 2.87 21.96
CA LYS A 142 -1.45 3.86 22.96
C LYS A 142 -1.36 5.30 22.42
N ALA A 143 -0.28 5.64 21.73
CA ALA A 143 -0.09 6.97 21.15
C ALA A 143 -1.16 7.29 20.09
N TRP A 144 -1.57 6.32 19.28
CA TRP A 144 -2.66 6.48 18.31
C TRP A 144 -4.01 6.60 19.00
N ALA A 145 -4.32 5.74 19.99
CA ALA A 145 -5.58 5.84 20.73
C ALA A 145 -5.77 7.21 21.38
N GLN A 146 -4.69 7.83 21.88
CA GLN A 146 -4.72 9.14 22.52
C GLN A 146 -4.90 10.31 21.53
N GLN A 147 -4.69 10.12 20.21
CA GLN A 147 -4.74 11.15 19.19
C GLN A 147 -5.89 10.94 18.20
N ALA A 148 -6.75 9.98 18.43
CA ALA A 148 -7.77 9.56 17.47
C ALA A 148 -9.03 10.44 17.45
N ASP A 149 -9.20 11.36 18.40
CA ASP A 149 -10.34 12.28 18.43
C ASP A 149 -10.40 13.15 17.17
N LEU A 150 -11.58 13.25 16.59
CA LEU A 150 -11.81 14.07 15.40
C LEU A 150 -12.16 15.52 15.77
N PRO A 151 -11.65 16.50 15.01
CA PRO A 151 -12.11 17.89 15.15
C PRO A 151 -13.62 18.00 14.90
N SER A 152 -14.32 18.84 15.66
CA SER A 152 -15.77 18.99 15.59
C SER A 152 -16.29 19.35 14.20
N HIS A 153 -15.56 20.20 13.45
CA HIS A 153 -15.92 20.56 12.08
C HIS A 153 -15.82 19.37 11.11
N VAL A 154 -14.90 18.43 11.32
CA VAL A 154 -14.79 17.19 10.52
C VAL A 154 -15.98 16.29 10.80
N VAL A 155 -16.35 16.11 12.07
CA VAL A 155 -17.54 15.33 12.48
C VAL A 155 -18.80 15.94 11.88
N THR A 156 -18.95 17.27 11.98
CA THR A 156 -20.10 17.99 11.39
C THR A 156 -20.16 17.79 9.88
N MET A 157 -19.02 17.90 9.19
CA MET A 157 -18.95 17.69 7.74
C MET A 157 -19.36 16.25 7.37
N LEU A 158 -18.80 15.23 8.04
CA LEU A 158 -19.11 13.83 7.78
C LEU A 158 -20.59 13.51 7.97
N ASN A 159 -21.22 14.09 9.01
CA ASN A 159 -22.63 13.86 9.29
C ASN A 159 -23.60 14.61 8.33
N ASN A 160 -23.09 15.55 7.53
CA ASN A 160 -23.87 16.31 6.58
C ASN A 160 -23.60 15.98 5.11
N PHE A 161 -22.79 14.98 4.81
CA PHE A 161 -22.65 14.52 3.44
C PHE A 161 -23.95 13.88 2.93
N PRO A 162 -24.37 14.19 1.69
CA PRO A 162 -25.44 13.44 1.03
C PRO A 162 -25.08 11.95 0.92
N SER A 163 -26.08 11.08 1.06
CA SER A 163 -25.87 9.61 1.03
C SER A 163 -25.34 9.08 -0.32
N ASN A 164 -25.44 9.85 -1.39
CA ASN A 164 -24.92 9.50 -2.72
C ASN A 164 -23.46 9.92 -2.94
N VAL A 165 -22.81 10.57 -1.97
CA VAL A 165 -21.36 10.88 -2.07
C VAL A 165 -20.58 9.61 -1.79
N HIS A 166 -19.74 9.21 -2.76
CA HIS A 166 -18.94 7.99 -2.67
C HIS A 166 -18.06 7.97 -1.41
N PRO A 167 -17.93 6.83 -0.69
CA PRO A 167 -17.16 6.74 0.55
C PRO A 167 -15.72 7.26 0.43
N MET A 168 -15.04 7.02 -0.70
CA MET A 168 -13.69 7.53 -0.95
C MET A 168 -13.61 9.05 -1.08
N SER A 169 -14.66 9.67 -1.64
CA SER A 169 -14.74 11.15 -1.72
C SER A 169 -14.93 11.74 -0.34
N GLN A 170 -15.76 11.12 0.50
CA GLN A 170 -15.93 11.53 1.90
C GLN A 170 -14.62 11.36 2.69
N LEU A 171 -13.90 10.24 2.50
CA LEU A 171 -12.61 10.01 3.14
C LEU A 171 -11.57 11.07 2.78
N SER A 172 -11.42 11.37 1.49
CA SER A 172 -10.48 12.39 1.01
C SER A 172 -10.81 13.78 1.54
N ALA A 173 -12.09 14.16 1.54
CA ALA A 173 -12.56 15.43 2.08
C ALA A 173 -12.31 15.54 3.59
N ALA A 174 -12.59 14.47 4.36
CA ALA A 174 -12.36 14.45 5.80
C ALA A 174 -10.88 14.55 6.16
N ILE A 175 -10.01 13.83 5.44
CA ILE A 175 -8.56 13.94 5.60
C ILE A 175 -8.11 15.38 5.31
N THR A 176 -8.58 15.98 4.22
CA THR A 176 -8.27 17.38 3.88
C THR A 176 -8.71 18.33 4.97
N ALA A 177 -9.91 18.15 5.52
CA ALA A 177 -10.44 19.03 6.58
C ALA A 177 -9.64 18.93 7.90
N CYS A 178 -8.96 17.80 8.17
CA CYS A 178 -8.08 17.65 9.32
C CYS A 178 -6.79 18.49 9.20
N SER A 179 -6.45 19.06 8.03
CA SER A 179 -5.25 19.88 7.82
C SER A 179 -5.18 21.12 8.71
N THR A 180 -6.31 21.55 9.27
CA THR A 180 -6.38 22.64 10.26
C THR A 180 -5.52 22.37 11.51
N GLU A 181 -5.22 21.11 11.81
CA GLU A 181 -4.40 20.70 12.96
C GLU A 181 -2.91 20.51 12.61
N SER A 182 -2.49 20.76 11.35
CA SER A 182 -1.13 20.48 10.90
C SER A 182 -0.07 21.24 11.70
N LYS A 183 0.74 20.49 12.43
CA LYS A 183 1.92 20.98 13.13
C LYS A 183 3.03 21.39 12.14
N PHE A 184 3.11 20.69 11.00
CA PHE A 184 4.06 21.05 9.95
C PHE A 184 3.78 22.45 9.40
N VAL A 185 2.53 22.77 9.05
CA VAL A 185 2.14 24.10 8.57
C VAL A 185 2.42 25.17 9.62
N GLN A 186 2.07 24.90 10.88
CA GLN A 186 2.31 25.84 11.97
C GLN A 186 3.81 26.12 12.17
N ALA A 187 4.65 25.08 12.11
CA ALA A 187 6.09 25.20 12.26
C ALA A 187 6.72 25.93 11.05
N TYR A 188 6.29 25.59 9.84
CA TYR A 188 6.74 26.23 8.61
C TYR A 188 6.46 27.74 8.63
N ASN A 189 5.24 28.15 9.01
CA ASN A 189 4.84 29.55 9.10
C ASN A 189 5.62 30.33 10.19
N LYS A 190 6.14 29.61 11.20
CA LYS A 190 7.02 30.20 12.23
C LYS A 190 8.51 30.20 11.84
N GLY A 191 8.84 29.77 10.60
CA GLY A 191 10.22 29.75 10.10
C GLY A 191 11.07 28.60 10.61
N ALA A 192 10.47 27.43 10.90
CA ALA A 192 11.21 26.25 11.33
C ALA A 192 12.34 25.90 10.33
N PRO A 193 13.55 25.49 10.80
CA PRO A 193 14.65 25.10 9.95
C PRO A 193 14.30 23.89 9.08
N LYS A 194 14.74 23.85 7.83
CA LYS A 194 14.48 22.74 6.90
C LYS A 194 14.88 21.37 7.50
N GLY A 195 15.93 21.31 8.29
CA GLY A 195 16.41 20.07 8.92
C GLY A 195 15.43 19.47 9.95
N THR A 196 14.45 20.25 10.45
CA THR A 196 13.43 19.81 11.42
C THR A 196 12.08 19.49 10.76
N TYR A 197 11.94 19.65 9.46
CA TYR A 197 10.65 19.43 8.76
C TYR A 197 10.10 18.01 8.97
N TRP A 198 10.98 17.01 9.00
CA TRP A 198 10.59 15.62 9.23
C TRP A 198 9.95 15.40 10.61
N GLU A 199 10.35 16.16 11.64
CA GLU A 199 9.82 16.04 13.00
C GLU A 199 8.35 16.43 13.05
N HIS A 200 8.00 17.53 12.42
CA HIS A 200 6.62 18.03 12.34
C HIS A 200 5.77 17.15 11.40
N THR A 201 6.36 16.67 10.30
CA THR A 201 5.71 15.71 9.40
C THR A 201 5.44 14.37 10.11
N PHE A 202 6.35 13.93 10.97
CA PHE A 202 6.15 12.74 11.82
C PHE A 202 4.99 12.95 12.79
N ASP A 203 4.94 14.10 13.48
CA ASP A 203 3.86 14.41 14.42
C ASP A 203 2.48 14.45 13.74
N ASP A 204 2.39 15.07 12.55
CA ASP A 204 1.17 15.08 11.75
C ASP A 204 0.81 13.66 11.26
N THR A 205 1.80 12.87 10.86
CA THR A 205 1.61 11.48 10.45
C THR A 205 1.02 10.63 11.57
N MET A 206 1.56 10.73 12.78
CA MET A 206 1.03 10.03 13.95
C MET A 206 -0.43 10.40 14.23
N ALA A 207 -0.73 11.69 14.23
CA ALA A 207 -2.09 12.20 14.46
C ALA A 207 -3.05 11.79 13.33
N LEU A 208 -2.62 11.84 12.08
CA LEU A 208 -3.46 11.47 10.93
C LEU A 208 -3.77 9.97 10.93
N VAL A 209 -2.77 9.10 11.13
CA VAL A 209 -2.98 7.64 11.22
C VAL A 209 -3.95 7.30 12.35
N ALA A 210 -3.84 7.96 13.49
CA ALA A 210 -4.76 7.79 14.62
C ALA A 210 -6.21 8.12 14.25
N LYS A 211 -6.45 9.14 13.42
CA LYS A 211 -7.77 9.62 13.02
C LYS A 211 -8.42 8.84 11.88
N LEU A 212 -7.65 8.04 11.12
CA LEU A 212 -8.21 7.31 9.98
C LEU A 212 -9.32 6.32 10.35
N PRO A 213 -9.19 5.48 11.40
CA PRO A 213 -10.28 4.59 11.81
C PRO A 213 -11.57 5.31 12.17
N PRO A 214 -11.59 6.34 13.05
CA PRO A 214 -12.82 7.06 13.35
C PRO A 214 -13.42 7.79 12.14
N ILE A 215 -12.61 8.36 11.22
CA ILE A 215 -13.12 8.92 9.97
C ILE A 215 -13.80 7.84 9.14
N ALA A 216 -13.09 6.74 8.88
CA ALA A 216 -13.59 5.66 8.05
C ALA A 216 -14.83 4.98 8.66
N ALA A 217 -14.83 4.76 9.99
CA ALA A 217 -15.98 4.17 10.69
C ALA A 217 -17.19 5.12 10.69
N THR A 218 -16.99 6.43 10.85
CA THR A 218 -18.09 7.41 10.75
C THR A 218 -18.73 7.37 9.36
N ILE A 219 -17.92 7.33 8.30
CA ILE A 219 -18.41 7.16 6.91
C ILE A 219 -19.24 5.88 6.78
N TYR A 220 -18.72 4.76 7.31
CA TYR A 220 -19.43 3.48 7.26
C TYR A 220 -20.75 3.51 8.00
N ARG A 221 -20.76 4.05 9.21
CA ARG A 221 -21.95 4.16 10.05
C ARG A 221 -23.00 5.07 9.40
N ASN A 222 -22.60 6.21 8.87
CA ASN A 222 -23.50 7.15 8.22
C ASN A 222 -24.15 6.56 6.96
N LEU A 223 -23.38 5.82 6.15
CA LEU A 223 -23.89 5.30 4.88
C LEU A 223 -24.64 3.97 5.00
N PHE A 224 -24.26 3.11 5.96
CA PHE A 224 -24.70 1.71 5.98
C PHE A 224 -25.26 1.24 7.33
N ARG A 225 -25.28 2.09 8.35
CA ARG A 225 -25.74 1.76 9.71
C ARG A 225 -26.54 2.90 10.35
N GLU A 226 -27.30 3.62 9.53
CA GLU A 226 -28.26 4.67 9.93
C GLU A 226 -27.64 5.76 10.83
N GLY A 227 -26.35 6.06 10.66
CA GLY A 227 -25.64 7.08 11.46
C GLY A 227 -25.40 6.66 12.92
N SER A 228 -25.39 5.37 13.22
CA SER A 228 -25.12 4.87 14.56
C SER A 228 -23.72 5.28 15.05
N SER A 229 -23.58 5.50 16.37
CA SER A 229 -22.31 5.91 16.97
C SER A 229 -21.18 4.89 16.70
N ILE A 230 -19.97 5.40 16.50
CA ILE A 230 -18.76 4.59 16.38
C ILE A 230 -18.26 4.07 17.75
N GLY A 231 -18.86 4.51 18.86
CA GLY A 231 -18.42 4.18 20.23
C GLY A 231 -17.17 4.94 20.67
N ALA A 232 -16.74 4.64 21.89
CA ALA A 232 -15.52 5.22 22.46
C ALA A 232 -14.28 4.43 22.03
N ILE A 233 -13.14 5.11 21.99
CA ILE A 233 -11.83 4.49 21.75
C ILE A 233 -11.38 3.81 23.03
N ASP A 234 -10.98 2.55 22.93
CA ASP A 234 -10.43 1.77 24.03
C ASP A 234 -8.89 1.77 23.94
N VAL A 235 -8.24 2.44 24.89
CA VAL A 235 -6.78 2.55 24.96
C VAL A 235 -6.06 1.22 25.26
N ALA A 236 -6.81 0.19 25.67
CA ALA A 236 -6.29 -1.15 25.89
C ALA A 236 -6.28 -2.02 24.63
N LYS A 237 -7.04 -1.62 23.60
CA LYS A 237 -7.11 -2.32 22.33
C LYS A 237 -6.07 -1.79 21.33
N ASP A 238 -5.59 -2.67 20.45
CA ASP A 238 -4.81 -2.26 19.28
C ASP A 238 -5.66 -1.49 18.26
N TRP A 239 -5.00 -0.87 17.30
CA TRP A 239 -5.61 -0.01 16.28
C TRP A 239 -6.65 -0.74 15.43
N SER A 240 -6.37 -1.99 15.02
CA SER A 240 -7.30 -2.81 14.25
C SER A 240 -8.52 -3.22 15.07
N ALA A 241 -8.34 -3.57 16.34
CA ALA A 241 -9.42 -3.94 17.24
C ALA A 241 -10.34 -2.75 17.55
N ASN A 242 -9.78 -1.56 17.74
CA ASN A 242 -10.57 -0.33 17.84
C ASN A 242 -11.36 -0.08 16.56
N PHE A 243 -10.71 -0.21 15.39
CA PHE A 243 -11.38 0.02 14.12
C PHE A 243 -12.54 -0.95 13.88
N THR A 244 -12.37 -2.26 14.15
CA THR A 244 -13.46 -3.24 14.03
C THR A 244 -14.62 -2.93 14.95
N SER A 245 -14.34 -2.54 16.21
CA SER A 245 -15.37 -2.12 17.16
C SER A 245 -16.15 -0.89 16.67
N MET A 246 -15.44 0.12 16.13
CA MET A 246 -16.06 1.32 15.54
C MET A 246 -16.94 0.99 14.34
N LEU A 247 -16.55 0.05 13.49
CA LEU A 247 -17.36 -0.44 12.37
C LEU A 247 -18.60 -1.22 12.84
N GLY A 248 -18.62 -1.71 14.09
CA GLY A 248 -19.74 -2.48 14.68
C GLY A 248 -19.59 -3.97 14.53
N TYR A 249 -18.38 -4.44 14.42
CA TYR A 249 -18.06 -5.86 14.42
C TYR A 249 -17.34 -6.23 15.70
N ASP A 250 -17.86 -7.24 16.41
CA ASP A 250 -17.32 -7.77 17.66
C ASP A 250 -16.77 -9.21 17.53
N ASN A 251 -16.77 -9.76 16.31
CA ASN A 251 -16.25 -11.09 16.01
C ASN A 251 -14.72 -11.10 16.10
N PRO A 252 -14.10 -11.90 16.99
CA PRO A 252 -12.65 -11.96 17.12
C PRO A 252 -11.91 -12.38 15.85
N ALA A 253 -12.49 -13.31 15.07
CA ALA A 253 -11.88 -13.75 13.82
C ALA A 253 -11.92 -12.64 12.74
N PHE A 254 -12.94 -11.79 12.75
CA PHE A 254 -12.96 -10.60 11.90
C PHE A 254 -11.89 -9.58 12.33
N THR A 255 -11.64 -9.45 13.63
CA THR A 255 -10.53 -8.61 14.12
C THR A 255 -9.16 -9.14 13.65
N GLU A 256 -8.94 -10.47 13.68
CA GLU A 256 -7.74 -11.08 13.11
C GLU A 256 -7.64 -10.81 11.60
N LEU A 257 -8.74 -10.97 10.86
CA LEU A 257 -8.75 -10.60 9.45
C LEU A 257 -8.37 -9.14 9.24
N MET A 258 -8.86 -8.23 10.04
CA MET A 258 -8.52 -6.80 9.92
C MET A 258 -7.06 -6.51 10.27
N ARG A 259 -6.48 -7.19 11.25
CA ARG A 259 -5.04 -7.12 11.54
C ARG A 259 -4.22 -7.55 10.33
N LEU A 260 -4.54 -8.70 9.74
CA LEU A 260 -3.91 -9.16 8.51
C LEU A 260 -4.12 -8.16 7.37
N TYR A 261 -5.37 -7.79 7.10
CA TYR A 261 -5.75 -6.90 6.00
C TYR A 261 -5.01 -5.56 6.08
N LEU A 262 -5.05 -4.90 7.23
CA LEU A 262 -4.40 -3.60 7.43
C LEU A 262 -2.87 -3.68 7.40
N THR A 263 -2.30 -4.85 7.66
CA THR A 263 -0.86 -5.09 7.55
C THR A 263 -0.41 -5.33 6.11
N ILE A 264 -1.10 -6.18 5.34
CA ILE A 264 -0.62 -6.63 4.03
C ILE A 264 -1.04 -5.75 2.86
N HIS A 265 -2.19 -5.03 2.92
CA HIS A 265 -2.72 -4.21 1.80
C HIS A 265 -2.01 -2.86 1.65
N ARG A 266 -1.03 -2.61 2.43
CA ARG A 266 -0.33 -1.35 2.54
C ARG A 266 0.27 -0.80 1.27
N GLN A 267 0.52 -1.67 0.28
CA GLN A 267 1.06 -1.27 -1.01
C GLN A 267 0.30 -1.89 -2.17
N GLY A 268 0.00 -1.03 -3.08
CA GLY A 268 -0.56 -1.04 -4.39
C GLY A 268 -0.92 -2.34 -5.04
N ARG A 269 -2.05 -2.22 -5.62
CA ARG A 269 -2.60 -3.09 -6.63
C ARG A 269 -1.69 -3.26 -7.82
N PRO A 270 -1.78 -4.42 -8.42
CA PRO A 270 -1.43 -4.56 -9.81
C PRO A 270 -2.64 -4.35 -10.71
N THR A 271 -2.81 -3.19 -11.26
CA THR A 271 -3.43 -3.10 -12.57
C THR A 271 -2.36 -3.46 -13.61
N PRO A 272 -2.73 -3.97 -14.81
CA PRO A 272 -1.73 -4.40 -15.81
C PRO A 272 -0.77 -3.31 -16.27
N LEU A 273 -0.83 -2.12 -15.71
CA LEU A 273 -0.25 -0.91 -16.28
C LEU A 273 0.79 -0.19 -15.42
N PHE A 274 0.98 -0.47 -14.11
CA PHE A 274 1.85 0.37 -13.28
C PHE A 274 2.71 -0.43 -12.31
N ASP A 275 3.99 -0.13 -12.39
CA ASP A 275 5.11 -0.76 -11.73
C ASP A 275 5.50 0.00 -10.44
N HIS A 276 5.95 -0.72 -9.39
CA HIS A 276 6.69 -0.27 -8.21
C HIS A 276 5.95 0.47 -7.08
N GLU A 277 6.47 0.33 -5.86
CA GLU A 277 5.94 0.80 -4.58
C GLU A 277 5.76 2.31 -4.55
N GLY A 278 6.76 3.06 -5.00
CA GLY A 278 6.70 4.52 -5.16
C GLY A 278 5.95 4.96 -6.42
N GLY A 279 5.86 4.09 -7.43
CA GLY A 279 5.28 4.39 -8.74
C GLY A 279 3.78 4.11 -8.87
N ASN A 280 3.12 3.47 -7.88
CA ASN A 280 1.66 3.34 -7.94
C ASN A 280 0.98 4.69 -7.73
N VAL A 281 -0.17 4.89 -8.38
CA VAL A 281 -0.82 6.21 -8.47
C VAL A 281 -1.01 6.88 -7.10
N SER A 282 -1.50 6.17 -6.10
CA SER A 282 -1.75 6.78 -4.79
C SER A 282 -0.46 7.08 -4.01
N ALA A 283 0.56 6.23 -4.10
CA ALA A 283 1.85 6.50 -3.46
C ALA A 283 2.56 7.66 -4.16
N HIS A 284 2.62 7.64 -5.51
CA HIS A 284 3.24 8.71 -6.28
C HIS A 284 2.52 10.05 -6.09
N ALA A 285 1.18 10.07 -6.09
CA ALA A 285 0.42 11.29 -5.84
C ALA A 285 0.70 11.86 -4.44
N THR A 286 0.80 11.01 -3.40
CA THR A 286 1.17 11.43 -2.05
C THR A 286 2.59 12.01 -2.02
N HIS A 287 3.55 11.34 -2.67
CA HIS A 287 4.94 11.79 -2.77
C HIS A 287 5.05 13.10 -3.57
N LEU A 288 4.42 13.17 -4.75
CA LEU A 288 4.44 14.33 -5.63
C LEU A 288 3.92 15.58 -4.92
N VAL A 289 2.72 15.50 -4.31
CA VAL A 289 2.13 16.61 -3.55
C VAL A 289 2.98 16.93 -2.32
N GLY A 290 3.46 15.91 -1.62
CA GLY A 290 4.40 16.06 -0.52
C GLY A 290 5.70 16.78 -0.95
N SER A 291 6.26 16.51 -2.11
CA SER A 291 7.49 17.14 -2.60
C SER A 291 7.40 18.67 -2.70
N ALA A 292 6.19 19.18 -2.90
CA ALA A 292 5.89 20.61 -2.87
C ALA A 292 5.81 21.24 -1.47
N LEU A 293 6.14 20.49 -0.41
CA LEU A 293 6.01 20.85 1.00
C LEU A 293 4.56 20.99 1.48
N SER A 294 3.59 20.36 0.81
CA SER A 294 2.26 20.17 1.36
C SER A 294 2.32 19.31 2.62
N ASP A 295 1.47 19.58 3.60
CA ASP A 295 1.41 18.80 4.83
C ASP A 295 0.94 17.33 4.58
N PRO A 296 1.08 16.43 5.56
CA PRO A 296 0.67 15.04 5.44
C PRO A 296 -0.81 14.83 5.12
N TYR A 297 -1.69 15.72 5.59
CA TYR A 297 -3.13 15.62 5.33
C TYR A 297 -3.43 15.86 3.85
N LEU A 298 -2.95 16.96 3.27
CA LEU A 298 -3.13 17.28 1.85
C LEU A 298 -2.44 16.25 0.96
N SER A 299 -1.24 15.80 1.35
CA SER A 299 -0.49 14.81 0.60
C SER A 299 -1.22 13.46 0.56
N LEU A 300 -1.74 12.98 1.70
CA LEU A 300 -2.52 11.75 1.76
C LEU A 300 -3.85 11.88 1.02
N ALA A 301 -4.55 13.01 1.13
CA ALA A 301 -5.79 13.25 0.40
C ALA A 301 -5.60 13.14 -1.11
N ALA A 302 -4.50 13.67 -1.66
CA ALA A 302 -4.15 13.49 -3.06
C ALA A 302 -3.93 12.01 -3.42
N GLY A 303 -3.25 11.26 -2.57
CA GLY A 303 -3.10 9.82 -2.69
C GLY A 303 -4.44 9.07 -2.67
N MET A 304 -5.36 9.46 -1.79
CA MET A 304 -6.70 8.86 -1.70
C MET A 304 -7.54 9.16 -2.95
N ASN A 305 -7.44 10.35 -3.52
CA ASN A 305 -8.08 10.68 -4.80
C ASN A 305 -7.55 9.82 -5.94
N GLY A 306 -6.25 9.57 -5.98
CA GLY A 306 -5.64 8.61 -6.91
C GLY A 306 -6.14 7.18 -6.68
N LEU A 307 -6.27 6.77 -5.41
CA LEU A 307 -6.75 5.45 -5.03
C LEU A 307 -8.22 5.22 -5.43
N ALA A 308 -9.03 6.26 -5.45
CA ALA A 308 -10.44 6.19 -5.84
C ALA A 308 -10.64 5.92 -7.35
N GLY A 309 -9.59 5.96 -8.16
CA GLY A 309 -9.68 5.72 -9.59
C GLY A 309 -10.04 4.27 -9.95
N PRO A 310 -10.89 4.04 -10.99
CA PRO A 310 -11.34 2.69 -11.39
C PRO A 310 -10.19 1.80 -11.86
N LEU A 311 -9.13 2.36 -12.40
CA LEU A 311 -7.93 1.62 -12.79
C LEU A 311 -6.96 1.41 -11.62
N HIS A 312 -7.32 1.77 -10.39
CA HIS A 312 -6.44 1.64 -9.22
C HIS A 312 -7.14 0.99 -8.01
N GLY A 313 -7.94 1.70 -7.21
CA GLY A 313 -8.52 1.22 -5.96
C GLY A 313 -9.77 0.33 -6.06
N LEU A 314 -10.45 0.24 -7.20
CA LEU A 314 -11.76 -0.43 -7.33
C LEU A 314 -11.74 -1.92 -7.77
N ALA A 315 -10.57 -2.58 -8.05
CA ALA A 315 -10.57 -3.95 -8.61
C ALA A 315 -11.10 -5.03 -7.64
N ASN A 316 -10.98 -4.82 -6.32
CA ASN A 316 -11.59 -5.72 -5.35
C ASN A 316 -13.12 -5.78 -5.53
N GLN A 317 -13.73 -4.63 -5.77
CA GLN A 317 -15.15 -4.53 -6.11
C GLN A 317 -15.46 -5.22 -7.45
N GLU A 318 -14.63 -5.03 -8.47
CA GLU A 318 -14.78 -5.67 -9.78
C GLU A 318 -14.73 -7.20 -9.69
N VAL A 319 -13.85 -7.77 -8.84
CA VAL A 319 -13.79 -9.21 -8.57
C VAL A 319 -15.13 -9.70 -8.05
N LEU A 320 -15.72 -9.03 -7.06
CA LEU A 320 -16.98 -9.46 -6.47
C LEU A 320 -18.16 -9.30 -7.43
N VAL A 321 -18.19 -8.23 -8.24
CA VAL A 321 -19.18 -8.06 -9.30
C VAL A 321 -19.11 -9.22 -10.29
N TRP A 322 -17.91 -9.59 -10.72
CA TRP A 322 -17.68 -10.71 -11.63
C TRP A 322 -18.08 -12.05 -11.00
N LEU A 323 -17.71 -12.30 -9.74
CA LEU A 323 -18.11 -13.52 -8.99
C LEU A 323 -19.64 -13.61 -8.82
N THR A 324 -20.30 -12.51 -8.48
CA THR A 324 -21.75 -12.44 -8.35
C THR A 324 -22.45 -12.75 -9.68
N LYS A 325 -21.92 -12.21 -10.80
CA LYS A 325 -22.40 -12.52 -12.14
C LYS A 325 -22.24 -14.00 -12.46
N LEU A 326 -21.08 -14.58 -12.15
CA LEU A 326 -20.79 -15.99 -12.35
C LEU A 326 -21.82 -16.87 -11.59
N GLN A 327 -22.01 -16.59 -10.29
CA GLN A 327 -22.99 -17.34 -9.48
C GLN A 327 -24.43 -17.20 -9.98
N LYS A 328 -24.79 -16.01 -10.48
CA LYS A 328 -26.13 -15.77 -11.05
C LYS A 328 -26.35 -16.56 -12.35
N GLU A 329 -25.32 -16.67 -13.20
CA GLU A 329 -25.43 -17.38 -14.48
C GLU A 329 -25.32 -18.91 -14.33
N LEU A 330 -24.49 -19.41 -13.42
CA LEU A 330 -24.16 -20.84 -13.33
C LEU A 330 -24.80 -21.56 -12.13
N GLY A 331 -25.30 -20.84 -11.14
CA GLY A 331 -25.88 -21.40 -9.92
C GLY A 331 -24.90 -21.60 -8.77
N GLY A 332 -25.30 -22.36 -7.73
CA GLY A 332 -24.54 -22.51 -6.48
C GLY A 332 -23.35 -23.49 -6.57
N GLU A 333 -23.52 -24.60 -7.28
CA GLU A 333 -22.46 -25.59 -7.53
C GLU A 333 -22.05 -25.52 -9.01
N VAL A 334 -20.81 -25.17 -9.27
CA VAL A 334 -20.29 -24.94 -10.62
C VAL A 334 -19.26 -26.02 -10.97
N SER A 335 -19.46 -26.72 -12.09
CA SER A 335 -18.44 -27.67 -12.56
C SER A 335 -17.24 -26.95 -13.18
N ASP A 336 -16.10 -27.65 -13.25
CA ASP A 336 -14.88 -27.12 -13.86
C ASP A 336 -15.06 -26.72 -15.32
N GLU A 337 -15.88 -27.48 -16.07
CA GLU A 337 -16.20 -27.20 -17.47
C GLU A 337 -17.02 -25.92 -17.61
N GLN A 338 -18.07 -25.78 -16.81
CA GLN A 338 -18.91 -24.56 -16.80
C GLN A 338 -18.08 -23.33 -16.45
N LEU A 339 -17.15 -23.47 -15.49
CA LEU A 339 -16.28 -22.37 -15.09
C LEU A 339 -15.28 -22.01 -16.19
N LYS A 340 -14.69 -22.99 -16.86
CA LYS A 340 -13.81 -22.78 -18.03
C LYS A 340 -14.54 -22.04 -19.14
N ASP A 341 -15.77 -22.45 -19.47
CA ASP A 341 -16.59 -21.81 -20.49
C ASP A 341 -16.93 -20.35 -20.12
N PHE A 342 -17.26 -20.10 -18.87
CA PHE A 342 -17.54 -18.76 -18.39
C PHE A 342 -16.30 -17.85 -18.47
N VAL A 343 -15.13 -18.35 -18.09
CA VAL A 343 -13.84 -17.63 -18.20
C VAL A 343 -13.54 -17.32 -19.66
N TRP A 344 -13.67 -18.30 -20.57
CA TRP A 344 -13.47 -18.08 -22.01
C TRP A 344 -14.48 -17.08 -22.60
N LYS A 345 -15.75 -17.13 -22.16
CA LYS A 345 -16.77 -16.16 -22.57
C LYS A 345 -16.36 -14.73 -22.15
N THR A 346 -15.86 -14.57 -20.91
CA THR A 346 -15.33 -13.28 -20.41
C THR A 346 -14.19 -12.77 -21.29
N LEU A 347 -13.19 -13.62 -21.56
CA LEU A 347 -12.02 -13.23 -22.35
C LEU A 347 -12.35 -12.93 -23.82
N LYS A 348 -13.25 -13.72 -24.45
CA LYS A 348 -13.71 -13.51 -25.84
C LYS A 348 -14.54 -12.24 -25.99
N SER A 349 -15.20 -11.76 -24.94
CA SER A 349 -15.89 -10.46 -24.95
C SER A 349 -14.97 -9.25 -24.83
N GLY A 350 -13.65 -9.46 -24.80
CA GLY A 350 -12.64 -8.40 -24.64
C GLY A 350 -12.46 -7.94 -23.20
N GLN A 351 -13.12 -8.61 -22.24
CA GLN A 351 -12.97 -8.32 -20.81
C GLN A 351 -11.80 -9.13 -20.21
N VAL A 352 -11.26 -8.65 -19.12
CA VAL A 352 -10.26 -9.37 -18.31
C VAL A 352 -10.94 -10.16 -17.20
N VAL A 353 -10.30 -11.21 -16.69
CA VAL A 353 -10.71 -11.87 -15.45
C VAL A 353 -10.22 -11.01 -14.28
N PRO A 354 -11.10 -10.37 -13.51
CA PRO A 354 -10.69 -9.49 -12.42
C PRO A 354 -9.93 -10.28 -11.34
N GLY A 355 -8.94 -9.64 -10.72
CA GLY A 355 -8.11 -10.28 -9.69
C GLY A 355 -6.99 -11.17 -10.23
N TYR A 356 -6.86 -11.32 -11.55
CA TYR A 356 -5.79 -12.10 -12.18
C TYR A 356 -4.87 -11.23 -13.05
N GLY A 357 -3.60 -11.58 -13.02
CA GLY A 357 -2.56 -10.82 -13.71
C GLY A 357 -1.87 -9.78 -12.82
N HIS A 358 -0.64 -9.45 -13.18
CA HIS A 358 0.19 -8.45 -12.50
C HIS A 358 1.21 -7.84 -13.46
N ALA A 359 1.42 -6.53 -13.36
CA ALA A 359 2.39 -5.86 -14.21
C ALA A 359 3.84 -6.27 -13.89
N VAL A 360 4.17 -6.43 -12.60
CA VAL A 360 5.51 -6.71 -12.08
C VAL A 360 5.68 -8.16 -11.71
N LEU A 361 4.85 -8.70 -10.80
CA LEU A 361 4.98 -10.06 -10.31
C LEU A 361 4.93 -11.09 -11.44
N ARG A 362 5.69 -12.15 -11.29
CA ARG A 362 5.75 -13.31 -12.20
C ARG A 362 5.23 -14.58 -11.54
N LYS A 363 4.98 -14.52 -10.22
CA LYS A 363 4.38 -15.59 -9.40
C LYS A 363 3.11 -15.10 -8.73
N THR A 364 2.41 -16.00 -8.03
CA THR A 364 1.27 -15.67 -7.17
C THR A 364 1.67 -14.59 -6.16
N ASP A 365 0.81 -13.59 -6.00
CA ASP A 365 1.00 -12.51 -5.03
C ASP A 365 1.06 -13.09 -3.60
N PRO A 366 2.13 -12.87 -2.82
CA PRO A 366 2.22 -13.38 -1.46
C PRO A 366 1.11 -12.86 -0.52
N ARG A 367 0.51 -11.73 -0.85
CA ARG A 367 -0.67 -11.20 -0.12
C ARG A 367 -1.90 -12.06 -0.35
N TYR A 368 -2.14 -12.51 -1.58
CA TYR A 368 -3.17 -13.50 -1.89
C TYR A 368 -2.94 -14.80 -1.12
N THR A 369 -1.69 -15.29 -1.10
CA THR A 369 -1.33 -16.52 -0.38
C THR A 369 -1.68 -16.43 1.11
N CYS A 370 -1.33 -15.32 1.77
CA CYS A 370 -1.67 -15.09 3.17
C CYS A 370 -3.18 -15.07 3.44
N GLN A 371 -3.95 -14.41 2.57
CA GLN A 371 -5.41 -14.39 2.69
C GLN A 371 -6.02 -15.78 2.48
N ARG A 372 -5.48 -16.54 1.53
CA ARG A 372 -5.91 -17.91 1.29
C ARG A 372 -5.60 -18.83 2.47
N GLU A 373 -4.43 -18.69 3.09
CA GLU A 373 -4.07 -19.42 4.32
C GLU A 373 -5.03 -19.08 5.48
N PHE A 374 -5.34 -17.79 5.65
CA PHE A 374 -6.35 -17.37 6.61
C PHE A 374 -7.72 -18.01 6.32
N ALA A 375 -8.17 -18.01 5.06
CA ALA A 375 -9.44 -18.60 4.66
C ALA A 375 -9.47 -20.12 4.88
N LEU A 376 -8.41 -20.84 4.56
CA LEU A 376 -8.29 -22.28 4.80
C LEU A 376 -8.45 -22.62 6.28
N LYS A 377 -8.00 -21.73 7.17
CA LYS A 377 -8.11 -21.94 8.61
C LYS A 377 -9.49 -21.60 9.16
N HIS A 378 -10.04 -20.45 8.76
CA HIS A 378 -11.22 -19.87 9.42
C HIS A 378 -12.54 -20.13 8.69
N LEU A 379 -12.51 -20.41 7.38
CA LEU A 379 -13.71 -20.59 6.54
C LEU A 379 -13.55 -21.69 5.47
N PRO A 380 -13.01 -22.90 5.81
CA PRO A 380 -12.70 -23.92 4.81
C PRO A 380 -13.94 -24.45 4.06
N ASN A 381 -15.11 -24.33 4.68
CA ASN A 381 -16.37 -24.84 4.13
C ASN A 381 -17.24 -23.78 3.45
N ASP A 382 -16.80 -22.52 3.44
CA ASP A 382 -17.56 -21.44 2.81
C ASP A 382 -17.70 -21.66 1.29
N PRO A 383 -18.91 -21.59 0.72
CA PRO A 383 -19.14 -21.86 -0.70
C PRO A 383 -18.40 -20.88 -1.62
N MET A 384 -18.29 -19.58 -1.23
CA MET A 384 -17.60 -18.59 -2.02
C MET A 384 -16.08 -18.82 -1.99
N PHE A 385 -15.52 -19.22 -0.84
CA PHE A 385 -14.12 -19.58 -0.73
C PHE A 385 -13.80 -20.82 -1.59
N LYS A 386 -14.69 -21.85 -1.61
CA LYS A 386 -14.53 -23.02 -2.48
C LYS A 386 -14.52 -22.61 -3.96
N LEU A 387 -15.44 -21.74 -4.37
CA LEU A 387 -15.51 -21.21 -5.73
C LEU A 387 -14.21 -20.45 -6.10
N VAL A 388 -13.73 -19.56 -5.24
CA VAL A 388 -12.47 -18.83 -5.46
C VAL A 388 -11.28 -19.79 -5.55
N SER A 389 -11.27 -20.86 -4.74
CA SER A 389 -10.22 -21.90 -4.81
C SER A 389 -10.27 -22.69 -6.12
N GLN A 390 -11.45 -22.96 -6.64
CA GLN A 390 -11.65 -23.59 -7.95
C GLN A 390 -11.19 -22.67 -9.09
N ILE A 391 -11.54 -21.39 -9.04
CA ILE A 391 -11.08 -20.34 -9.99
C ILE A 391 -9.55 -20.25 -10.00
N TYR A 392 -8.91 -20.37 -8.83
CA TYR A 392 -7.44 -20.36 -8.71
C TYR A 392 -6.78 -21.48 -9.53
N SER A 393 -7.44 -22.64 -9.61
CA SER A 393 -6.92 -23.79 -10.36
C SER A 393 -7.18 -23.70 -11.86
N ILE A 394 -8.26 -23.00 -12.27
CA ILE A 394 -8.77 -23.00 -13.65
C ILE A 394 -8.27 -21.80 -14.45
N VAL A 395 -8.23 -20.60 -13.87
CA VAL A 395 -7.92 -19.38 -14.61
C VAL A 395 -6.47 -19.32 -15.11
N PRO A 396 -5.43 -19.65 -14.30
CA PRO A 396 -4.05 -19.54 -14.77
C PRO A 396 -3.73 -20.37 -16.04
N PRO A 397 -4.12 -21.64 -16.16
CA PRO A 397 -3.95 -22.40 -17.39
C PRO A 397 -4.60 -21.76 -18.61
N ILE A 398 -5.83 -21.22 -18.46
CA ILE A 398 -6.55 -20.54 -19.56
C ILE A 398 -5.82 -19.28 -19.99
N LEU A 399 -5.32 -18.48 -19.04
CA LEU A 399 -4.57 -17.27 -19.37
C LEU A 399 -3.22 -17.56 -20.04
N LEU A 400 -2.57 -18.69 -19.67
CA LEU A 400 -1.36 -19.17 -20.34
C LEU A 400 -1.68 -19.60 -21.78
N GLU A 401 -2.77 -20.35 -22.00
CA GLU A 401 -3.23 -20.78 -23.30
C GLU A 401 -3.55 -19.57 -24.22
N LEU A 402 -4.19 -18.53 -23.64
CA LEU A 402 -4.45 -17.27 -24.35
C LEU A 402 -3.17 -16.58 -24.87
N GLY A 403 -2.02 -16.78 -24.17
CA GLY A 403 -0.70 -16.31 -24.60
C GLY A 403 -0.49 -14.78 -24.56
N LYS A 404 -1.47 -14.03 -24.04
CA LYS A 404 -1.45 -12.53 -24.04
C LYS A 404 -1.00 -11.93 -22.70
N VAL A 405 -0.85 -12.74 -21.67
CA VAL A 405 -0.52 -12.25 -20.31
C VAL A 405 0.85 -12.77 -19.86
N LYS A 406 1.65 -11.87 -19.27
CA LYS A 406 2.96 -12.22 -18.70
C LYS A 406 2.86 -12.88 -17.33
N ASN A 407 1.79 -12.63 -16.60
CA ASN A 407 1.50 -13.21 -15.30
C ASN A 407 0.04 -13.69 -15.26
N PRO A 408 -0.23 -15.00 -15.21
CA PRO A 408 -1.58 -15.56 -15.15
C PRO A 408 -2.11 -15.70 -13.72
N TRP A 409 -1.28 -15.45 -12.69
CA TRP A 409 -1.59 -15.75 -11.31
C TRP A 409 -2.49 -14.72 -10.65
N PRO A 410 -3.22 -15.09 -9.57
CA PRO A 410 -4.05 -14.15 -8.83
C PRO A 410 -3.21 -13.13 -8.06
N ASN A 411 -3.78 -11.96 -7.92
CA ASN A 411 -3.30 -10.88 -7.08
C ASN A 411 -4.14 -10.77 -5.78
N VAL A 412 -3.80 -9.83 -4.90
CA VAL A 412 -4.44 -9.66 -3.60
C VAL A 412 -5.95 -9.46 -3.67
N ASP A 413 -6.45 -8.85 -4.73
CA ASP A 413 -7.88 -8.50 -4.88
C ASP A 413 -8.75 -9.72 -5.17
N ALA A 414 -8.17 -10.80 -5.69
CA ALA A 414 -8.90 -12.02 -5.99
C ALA A 414 -9.56 -12.68 -4.76
N HIS A 415 -9.11 -12.34 -3.55
CA HIS A 415 -9.59 -12.99 -2.33
C HIS A 415 -10.13 -12.02 -1.26
N SER A 416 -9.61 -10.82 -1.19
CA SER A 416 -9.87 -9.89 -0.07
C SER A 416 -11.35 -9.56 0.14
N GLY A 417 -12.09 -9.35 -0.95
CA GLY A 417 -13.53 -9.04 -0.86
C GLY A 417 -14.38 -10.21 -0.35
N VAL A 418 -14.01 -11.43 -0.72
CA VAL A 418 -14.70 -12.64 -0.27
C VAL A 418 -14.60 -12.82 1.24
N LEU A 419 -13.40 -12.56 1.80
CA LEU A 419 -13.19 -12.61 3.25
C LEU A 419 -14.06 -11.60 4.00
N LEU A 420 -14.14 -10.36 3.49
CA LEU A 420 -14.96 -9.31 4.09
C LEU A 420 -16.46 -9.68 4.05
N GLN A 421 -16.93 -10.24 2.92
CA GLN A 421 -18.32 -10.69 2.78
C GLN A 421 -18.69 -11.82 3.74
N TYR A 422 -17.79 -12.80 3.93
CA TYR A 422 -17.98 -13.90 4.87
C TYR A 422 -18.30 -13.40 6.28
N TYR A 423 -17.61 -12.36 6.73
CA TYR A 423 -17.86 -11.75 8.05
C TYR A 423 -18.98 -10.70 8.05
N GLY A 424 -19.75 -10.60 6.97
CA GLY A 424 -20.96 -9.77 6.92
C GLY A 424 -20.76 -8.35 6.40
N MET A 425 -19.56 -7.95 6.00
CA MET A 425 -19.33 -6.67 5.34
C MET A 425 -19.65 -6.81 3.84
N LYS A 426 -20.86 -6.44 3.45
CA LYS A 426 -21.38 -6.63 2.08
C LYS A 426 -21.28 -5.37 1.21
N GLU A 427 -20.93 -4.27 1.77
CA GLU A 427 -20.89 -2.93 1.17
C GLU A 427 -19.62 -2.74 0.33
N MET A 428 -19.59 -3.32 -0.88
CA MET A 428 -18.43 -3.39 -1.77
C MET A 428 -17.80 -2.02 -2.05
N GLN A 429 -18.60 -0.97 -2.20
CA GLN A 429 -18.10 0.39 -2.43
C GLN A 429 -17.28 0.96 -1.26
N TYR A 430 -17.34 0.32 -0.08
CA TYR A 430 -16.54 0.71 1.09
C TYR A 430 -15.16 0.06 1.15
N TYR A 431 -14.90 -1.02 0.42
CA TYR A 431 -13.64 -1.77 0.53
C TYR A 431 -12.41 -0.95 0.16
N THR A 432 -12.55 -0.02 -0.77
CA THR A 432 -11.46 0.90 -1.12
C THR A 432 -11.12 1.85 0.03
N VAL A 433 -12.07 2.17 0.93
CA VAL A 433 -11.80 2.93 2.15
C VAL A 433 -10.92 2.13 3.10
N LEU A 434 -11.23 0.85 3.36
CA LEU A 434 -10.38 -0.03 4.17
C LEU A 434 -8.96 -0.12 3.59
N PHE A 435 -8.89 -0.26 2.27
CA PHE A 435 -7.62 -0.27 1.56
C PHE A 435 -6.86 1.05 1.73
N GLY A 436 -7.56 2.20 1.67
CA GLY A 436 -6.99 3.53 1.90
C GLY A 436 -6.43 3.70 3.31
N VAL A 437 -7.14 3.22 4.32
CA VAL A 437 -6.69 3.22 5.72
C VAL A 437 -5.39 2.42 5.89
N SER A 438 -5.33 1.22 5.31
CA SER A 438 -4.11 0.42 5.29
C SER A 438 -2.97 1.14 4.56
N ARG A 439 -3.23 1.67 3.36
CA ARG A 439 -2.27 2.36 2.49
C ARG A 439 -1.60 3.55 3.17
N ALA A 440 -2.35 4.30 3.96
CA ALA A 440 -1.87 5.50 4.64
C ALA A 440 -0.61 5.25 5.46
N LEU A 441 -0.53 4.12 6.16
CA LEU A 441 0.65 3.76 6.96
C LEU A 441 1.96 3.79 6.14
N GLY A 442 1.94 3.31 4.87
CA GLY A 442 3.09 3.25 3.98
C GLY A 442 3.49 4.57 3.40
N VAL A 443 2.52 5.21 2.76
CA VAL A 443 2.80 6.45 2.06
C VAL A 443 3.16 7.58 3.01
N LEU A 444 2.58 7.59 4.22
CA LEU A 444 2.94 8.56 5.25
C LEU A 444 4.32 8.27 5.86
N SER A 445 4.68 7.00 6.10
CA SER A 445 6.05 6.64 6.50
C SER A 445 7.07 7.07 5.45
N SER A 446 6.76 6.87 4.17
CA SER A 446 7.60 7.33 3.06
C SER A 446 7.74 8.83 3.05
N LEU A 447 6.63 9.58 3.22
CA LEU A 447 6.65 11.04 3.27
C LEU A 447 7.54 11.59 4.40
N VAL A 448 7.53 10.94 5.58
CA VAL A 448 8.45 11.32 6.68
C VAL A 448 9.90 11.14 6.26
N TRP A 449 10.24 10.02 5.56
CA TRP A 449 11.58 9.79 5.03
C TRP A 449 11.97 10.78 3.93
N ASP A 450 11.05 11.15 3.04
CA ASP A 450 11.28 12.17 2.00
C ASP A 450 11.68 13.50 2.63
N ARG A 451 10.99 13.91 3.69
CA ARG A 451 11.33 15.10 4.47
C ARG A 451 12.68 14.97 5.19
N ALA A 452 12.94 13.80 5.78
CA ALA A 452 14.18 13.51 6.48
C ALA A 452 15.39 13.56 5.56
N LEU A 453 15.24 13.02 4.35
CA LEU A 453 16.31 13.05 3.33
C LEU A 453 16.40 14.40 2.61
N GLY A 454 15.44 15.30 2.83
CA GLY A 454 15.41 16.62 2.21
C GLY A 454 15.24 16.57 0.70
N LEU A 455 14.45 15.61 0.21
CA LEU A 455 14.18 15.46 -1.22
C LEU A 455 13.57 16.74 -1.78
N PRO A 456 13.97 17.16 -2.99
CA PRO A 456 13.47 18.40 -3.61
C PRO A 456 12.07 18.19 -4.18
N ILE A 457 11.45 19.30 -4.59
CA ILE A 457 10.21 19.26 -5.38
C ILE A 457 10.41 18.42 -6.65
N GLU A 458 9.48 17.51 -6.88
CA GLU A 458 9.46 16.68 -8.09
C GLU A 458 8.92 17.51 -9.27
N ARG A 459 9.74 17.64 -10.31
CA ARG A 459 9.41 18.49 -11.45
C ARG A 459 10.01 17.92 -12.76
N PRO A 460 9.42 16.83 -13.31
CA PRO A 460 9.85 16.29 -14.59
C PRO A 460 9.59 17.28 -15.73
N LYS A 461 10.43 17.23 -16.78
CA LYS A 461 10.26 18.06 -17.99
C LYS A 461 9.22 17.42 -18.91
N SER A 462 8.22 18.18 -19.32
CA SER A 462 7.28 17.79 -20.38
C SER A 462 7.71 18.31 -21.75
N MET A 463 7.33 17.58 -22.81
CA MET A 463 7.55 17.96 -24.21
C MET A 463 6.29 17.73 -25.02
N THR A 464 6.11 18.53 -26.11
CA THR A 464 5.06 18.26 -27.10
C THR A 464 5.48 17.11 -28.02
N THR A 465 4.53 16.51 -28.73
CA THR A 465 4.80 15.48 -29.74
C THR A 465 5.78 15.99 -30.80
N GLU A 466 5.58 17.22 -31.33
CA GLU A 466 6.50 17.85 -32.26
C GLU A 466 7.90 18.07 -31.67
N GLY A 467 7.95 18.39 -30.35
CA GLY A 467 9.21 18.52 -29.62
C GLY A 467 9.97 17.20 -29.56
N LEU A 468 9.27 16.09 -29.28
CA LEU A 468 9.84 14.74 -29.28
C LEU A 468 10.28 14.30 -30.70
N MET A 469 9.46 14.56 -31.76
CA MET A 469 9.80 14.28 -33.13
C MET A 469 11.09 15.00 -33.55
N LYS A 470 11.22 16.27 -33.20
CA LYS A 470 12.46 17.05 -33.48
C LYS A 470 13.66 16.47 -32.70
N LEU A 471 13.46 16.03 -31.44
CA LEU A 471 14.53 15.48 -30.62
C LEU A 471 15.15 14.23 -31.21
N VAL A 472 14.34 13.36 -31.85
CA VAL A 472 14.76 12.09 -32.47
C VAL A 472 14.96 12.21 -33.99
N ALA A 473 14.97 13.43 -34.56
CA ALA A 473 15.10 13.70 -35.98
C ALA A 473 14.10 12.92 -36.86
N TYR A 474 12.86 12.73 -36.38
CA TYR A 474 11.78 12.08 -37.11
C TYR A 474 11.37 12.98 -38.27
N LYS A 475 11.43 12.42 -39.51
CA LYS A 475 11.06 13.09 -40.75
C LYS A 475 9.61 12.82 -41.14
#